data_378a30c03afc9e083366ca49b725c70a
#
_entry.id   378a30c03afc9e083366ca49b725c70a
#
_cell.length_a   1.000
_cell.length_b   1.000
_cell.length_c   1.000
_cell.angle_alpha   90.00
_cell.angle_beta   90.00
_cell.angle_gamma   90.00
#
_symmetry.space_group_name_H-M   'P 1'
#
loop_
_entity.id
_entity.type
_entity.pdbx_description
1 polymer ?
#
loop_
_entity_poly.entity_id
_entity_poly.type
_entity_poly.pdbx_seq_one_letter_code
_entity_poly.pdbx_strand_id
1 'polypeptide(L)'
;GAVHPGVYGLPFNTKIRSEIDAIRIGDIEILTTPGEIFPEIINGGIETPKGADIVTEPVEVPPLRQSMTGVINMNFNLGMDEVGYLAPISQWDRKPPYTYDYQEAPYGEIYVGNPEVSPLVHQTSLEVLQRLHQTLASIQNR
;
A
#
# COMPACT_ATOMS: atom_id res chain seq x y z
N GLY A 1 14.27 0.24 8.01
CA GLY A 1 13.39 -0.90 8.17
C GLY A 1 14.18 -2.19 8.08
N ALA A 2 13.94 -3.13 8.98
CA ALA A 2 14.60 -4.43 8.93
C ALA A 2 13.86 -5.30 7.91
N VAL A 3 14.46 -5.54 6.77
CA VAL A 3 14.08 -6.66 5.92
C VAL A 3 14.36 -7.93 6.71
N HIS A 4 13.40 -8.82 6.82
CA HIS A 4 13.57 -10.07 7.56
C HIS A 4 14.75 -10.85 6.95
N PRO A 5 15.81 -11.17 7.67
CA PRO A 5 17.08 -11.68 7.09
C PRO A 5 16.97 -13.07 6.47
N GLY A 6 15.79 -13.66 6.43
CA GLY A 6 15.61 -15.02 5.93
C GLY A 6 15.09 -15.15 4.50
N VAL A 7 14.55 -14.09 3.89
CA VAL A 7 13.77 -14.26 2.65
C VAL A 7 14.56 -13.98 1.38
N TYR A 8 15.50 -13.03 1.37
CA TYR A 8 16.18 -12.66 0.12
C TYR A 8 17.69 -12.39 0.23
N GLY A 9 18.33 -12.67 1.33
CA GLY A 9 19.79 -12.50 1.44
C GLY A 9 20.30 -11.07 1.26
N LEU A 10 19.41 -10.08 1.35
CA LEU A 10 19.80 -8.68 1.25
C LEU A 10 20.47 -8.22 2.54
N PRO A 11 21.55 -7.46 2.46
CA PRO A 11 22.22 -6.93 3.64
C PRO A 11 21.31 -5.98 4.42
N PHE A 12 21.43 -5.94 5.73
CA PHE A 12 20.76 -4.98 6.61
C PHE A 12 20.92 -3.56 6.07
N ASN A 13 19.86 -2.75 6.11
CA ASN A 13 19.80 -1.37 5.61
C ASN A 13 19.87 -1.17 4.09
N THR A 14 19.56 -2.18 3.30
CA THR A 14 19.42 -1.98 1.85
C THR A 14 18.16 -1.19 1.56
N LYS A 15 18.30 -0.08 0.82
CA LYS A 15 17.16 0.66 0.28
C LYS A 15 16.75 0.02 -1.04
N ILE A 16 15.48 -0.29 -1.16
CA ILE A 16 14.87 -0.71 -2.43
C ILE A 16 14.27 0.54 -3.06
N ARG A 17 14.64 0.82 -4.30
CA ARG A 17 13.95 1.81 -5.12
C ARG A 17 12.77 1.11 -5.78
N SER A 18 11.60 1.71 -5.69
CA SER A 18 10.40 1.25 -6.37
C SER A 18 9.63 2.40 -6.97
N GLU A 19 8.62 2.12 -7.78
CA GLU A 19 7.85 3.10 -8.53
C GLU A 19 6.35 2.87 -8.34
N ILE A 20 5.59 3.95 -8.41
CA ILE A 20 4.12 3.98 -8.41
C ILE A 20 3.70 4.89 -9.55
N ASP A 21 2.84 4.39 -10.44
CA ASP A 21 2.34 5.15 -11.56
C ASP A 21 0.84 5.37 -11.49
N ALA A 22 0.39 6.53 -11.95
CA ALA A 22 -1.01 6.80 -12.26
C ALA A 22 -1.15 7.15 -13.75
N ILE A 23 -2.03 6.45 -14.44
CA ILE A 23 -2.21 6.54 -15.89
C ILE A 23 -3.67 6.85 -16.20
N ARG A 24 -3.91 7.77 -17.15
CA ARG A 24 -5.24 8.05 -17.68
C ARG A 24 -5.31 7.72 -19.16
N ILE A 25 -6.26 6.87 -19.54
CA ILE A 25 -6.56 6.50 -20.93
C ILE A 25 -8.07 6.71 -21.16
N GLY A 26 -8.43 7.89 -21.68
CA GLY A 26 -9.84 8.25 -21.81
C GLY A 26 -10.54 8.23 -20.45
N ASP A 27 -11.54 7.38 -20.30
CA ASP A 27 -12.32 7.24 -19.06
C ASP A 27 -11.71 6.27 -18.05
N ILE A 28 -10.63 5.57 -18.42
CA ILE A 28 -9.96 4.60 -17.55
C ILE A 28 -8.84 5.31 -16.79
N GLU A 29 -8.83 5.15 -15.48
CA GLU A 29 -7.72 5.55 -14.60
C GLU A 29 -7.11 4.33 -13.94
N ILE A 30 -5.81 4.21 -14.05
CA ILE A 30 -5.03 3.07 -13.55
C ILE A 30 -4.04 3.59 -12.52
N LEU A 31 -4.00 2.95 -11.36
CA LEU A 31 -2.96 3.11 -10.36
C LEU A 31 -2.17 1.81 -10.27
N THR A 32 -0.84 1.86 -10.36
CA THR A 32 0.02 0.71 -10.10
C THR A 32 0.51 0.75 -8.65
N THR A 33 0.68 -0.42 -8.04
CA THR A 33 1.30 -0.55 -6.72
C THR A 33 2.40 -1.60 -6.77
N PRO A 34 3.53 -1.39 -6.06
CA PRO A 34 4.71 -2.24 -6.20
C PRO A 34 4.66 -3.53 -5.37
N GLY A 35 3.52 -3.90 -4.84
CA GLY A 35 3.34 -5.08 -4.01
C GLY A 35 1.90 -5.57 -4.03
N GLU A 36 1.65 -6.67 -3.32
CA GLU A 36 0.32 -7.23 -3.12
C GLU A 36 -0.45 -6.42 -2.08
N ILE A 37 -1.13 -5.36 -2.53
CA ILE A 37 -1.85 -4.46 -1.65
C ILE A 37 -3.15 -5.09 -1.15
N PHE A 38 -3.41 -4.95 0.15
CA PHE A 38 -4.64 -5.43 0.75
C PHE A 38 -5.85 -4.65 0.22
N PRO A 39 -6.96 -5.35 -0.13
CA PRO A 39 -8.13 -4.74 -0.76
C PRO A 39 -8.74 -3.57 0.01
N GLU A 40 -8.66 -3.58 1.33
CA GLU A 40 -9.20 -2.54 2.21
C GLU A 40 -8.44 -1.22 2.11
N ILE A 41 -7.17 -1.22 1.73
CA ILE A 41 -6.42 0.01 1.44
C ILE A 41 -6.95 0.66 0.16
N ILE A 42 -7.37 -0.16 -0.80
CA ILE A 42 -7.94 0.31 -2.07
C ILE A 42 -9.39 0.73 -1.92
N ASN A 43 -10.21 -0.11 -1.29
CA ASN A 43 -11.66 0.01 -1.30
C ASN A 43 -12.25 0.57 0.00
N GLY A 44 -11.46 0.62 1.06
CA GLY A 44 -11.90 0.99 2.40
C GLY A 44 -12.29 -0.23 3.24
N GLY A 45 -12.58 0.03 4.51
CA GLY A 45 -12.95 -1.02 5.46
C GLY A 45 -11.76 -1.62 6.20
N ILE A 46 -10.65 -0.85 6.33
CA ILE A 46 -9.53 -1.29 7.18
C ILE A 46 -10.04 -1.52 8.59
N GLU A 47 -9.87 -2.74 9.06
CA GLU A 47 -10.17 -3.13 10.43
C GLU A 47 -8.95 -2.88 11.33
N THR A 48 -9.21 -2.53 12.58
CA THR A 48 -8.20 -2.56 13.63
C THR A 48 -8.48 -3.76 14.52
N PRO A 49 -7.78 -4.88 14.32
CA PRO A 49 -8.00 -6.07 15.12
C PRO A 49 -7.68 -5.83 16.58
N LYS A 50 -8.38 -6.55 17.45
CA LYS A 50 -8.03 -6.56 18.86
C LYS A 50 -6.61 -7.11 19.02
N GLY A 51 -5.79 -6.37 19.78
CA GLY A 51 -4.41 -6.77 20.04
C GLY A 51 -3.37 -6.06 19.19
N ALA A 52 -3.78 -5.22 18.23
CA ALA A 52 -2.85 -4.40 17.45
C ALA A 52 -1.86 -3.66 18.37
N ASP A 53 -0.57 -3.85 18.14
CA ASP A 53 0.48 -3.35 19.05
C ASP A 53 1.27 -2.15 18.50
N ILE A 54 1.10 -1.83 17.20
CA ILE A 54 1.82 -0.73 16.54
C ILE A 54 0.94 0.52 16.44
N VAL A 55 -0.21 0.40 15.76
CA VAL A 55 -1.15 1.49 15.54
C VAL A 55 -2.57 0.95 15.69
N THR A 56 -3.39 1.66 16.47
CA THR A 56 -4.76 1.23 16.77
C THR A 56 -5.82 1.86 15.88
N GLU A 57 -5.44 2.79 15.01
CA GLU A 57 -6.33 3.44 14.06
C GLU A 57 -5.78 3.30 12.65
N PRO A 58 -6.64 3.15 11.63
CA PRO A 58 -6.18 3.08 10.24
C PRO A 58 -5.41 4.34 9.83
N VAL A 59 -4.26 4.15 9.19
CA VAL A 59 -3.41 5.24 8.68
C VAL A 59 -3.57 5.39 7.17
N GLU A 60 -3.84 4.29 6.47
CA GLU A 60 -4.02 4.26 5.02
C GLU A 60 -5.43 4.71 4.62
N VAL A 61 -5.75 5.95 4.95
CA VAL A 61 -7.02 6.62 4.67
C VAL A 61 -6.78 7.98 4.00
N PRO A 62 -7.65 8.41 3.06
CA PRO A 62 -8.84 7.73 2.55
C PRO A 62 -8.49 6.53 1.67
N PRO A 63 -9.45 5.62 1.39
CA PRO A 63 -9.24 4.54 0.43
C PRO A 63 -8.78 5.08 -0.93
N LEU A 64 -7.79 4.44 -1.55
CA LEU A 64 -7.19 4.95 -2.79
C LEU A 64 -8.21 5.13 -3.91
N ARG A 65 -9.21 4.25 -3.99
CA ARG A 65 -10.28 4.33 -4.98
C ARG A 65 -11.11 5.62 -4.88
N GLN A 66 -11.28 6.17 -3.68
CA GLN A 66 -11.99 7.44 -3.49
C GLN A 66 -11.23 8.64 -4.08
N SER A 67 -9.93 8.53 -4.24
CA SER A 67 -9.08 9.56 -4.82
C SER A 67 -8.92 9.44 -6.33
N MET A 68 -9.48 8.40 -6.95
CA MET A 68 -9.47 8.20 -8.40
C MET A 68 -10.71 8.86 -9.04
N THR A 69 -10.53 9.45 -10.23
CA THR A 69 -11.56 10.25 -10.93
C THR A 69 -11.99 9.66 -12.28
N GLY A 70 -11.48 8.49 -12.64
CA GLY A 70 -11.90 7.76 -13.82
C GLY A 70 -13.34 7.26 -13.71
N VAL A 71 -13.99 7.03 -14.83
CA VAL A 71 -15.27 6.28 -14.87
C VAL A 71 -14.99 4.82 -14.51
N ILE A 72 -13.88 4.29 -15.02
CA ILE A 72 -13.36 2.97 -14.69
C ILE A 72 -12.02 3.16 -13.95
N ASN A 73 -11.99 2.74 -12.69
CA ASN A 73 -10.81 2.84 -11.83
C ASN A 73 -10.22 1.46 -11.56
N MET A 74 -8.97 1.26 -11.93
CA MET A 74 -8.25 -0.02 -11.81
C MET A 74 -7.01 0.16 -10.95
N ASN A 75 -6.74 -0.83 -10.09
CA ASN A 75 -5.47 -0.94 -9.40
C ASN A 75 -4.75 -2.20 -9.89
N PHE A 76 -3.50 -2.04 -10.31
CA PHE A 76 -2.64 -3.14 -10.70
C PHE A 76 -1.60 -3.38 -9.62
N ASN A 77 -1.83 -4.45 -8.85
CA ASN A 77 -0.85 -4.94 -7.89
C ASN A 77 0.36 -5.50 -8.64
N LEU A 78 1.53 -5.45 -8.01
CA LEU A 78 2.79 -5.91 -8.62
C LEU A 78 3.07 -5.21 -9.96
N GLY A 79 2.60 -3.99 -10.10
CA GLY A 79 2.61 -3.29 -11.40
C GLY A 79 3.99 -2.87 -11.87
N MET A 80 4.90 -2.53 -10.97
CA MET A 80 6.25 -2.06 -11.28
C MET A 80 7.33 -2.86 -10.55
N ASP A 81 6.98 -3.46 -9.42
CA ASP A 81 7.88 -4.19 -8.53
C ASP A 81 7.13 -5.22 -7.70
N GLU A 82 7.88 -6.07 -6.99
CA GLU A 82 7.36 -6.99 -5.99
C GLU A 82 8.08 -6.76 -4.65
N VAL A 83 7.59 -5.81 -3.87
CA VAL A 83 8.14 -5.52 -2.55
C VAL A 83 7.51 -6.37 -1.43
N GLY A 84 6.66 -7.34 -1.79
CA GLY A 84 5.88 -8.17 -0.89
C GLY A 84 4.49 -7.62 -0.62
N TYR A 85 3.89 -8.08 0.48
CA TYR A 85 2.55 -7.66 0.87
C TYR A 85 2.53 -6.22 1.39
N LEU A 86 1.44 -5.52 1.09
CA LEU A 86 1.15 -4.17 1.57
C LEU A 86 -0.08 -4.27 2.49
N ALA A 87 0.15 -4.73 3.72
CA ALA A 87 -0.88 -4.84 4.75
C ALA A 87 -1.04 -3.52 5.50
N PRO A 88 -2.26 -3.15 5.94
CA PRO A 88 -2.46 -1.99 6.79
C PRO A 88 -1.60 -2.04 8.04
N ILE A 89 -0.98 -0.92 8.42
CA ILE A 89 -0.12 -0.88 9.61
C ILE A 89 -0.87 -1.24 10.89
N SER A 90 -2.18 -0.98 10.94
CA SER A 90 -3.04 -1.37 12.08
C SER A 90 -3.29 -2.88 12.19
N GLN A 91 -2.92 -3.64 11.17
CA GLN A 91 -3.01 -5.10 11.12
C GLN A 91 -1.62 -5.76 11.22
N TRP A 92 -0.59 -5.01 11.57
CA TRP A 92 0.78 -5.51 11.66
C TRP A 92 1.26 -5.48 13.11
N ASP A 93 1.72 -6.61 13.63
CA ASP A 93 2.13 -6.79 15.01
C ASP A 93 3.59 -7.27 15.12
N ARG A 94 4.28 -6.83 16.17
CA ARG A 94 5.69 -7.17 16.41
C ARG A 94 5.88 -8.47 17.18
N LYS A 95 4.83 -8.93 17.87
CA LYS A 95 4.87 -10.06 18.78
C LYS A 95 3.48 -10.67 18.96
N PRO A 96 3.42 -11.96 19.36
CA PRO A 96 2.14 -12.58 19.72
C PRO A 96 1.44 -11.88 20.90
N PRO A 97 0.09 -11.91 20.96
CA PRO A 97 -0.77 -12.43 19.92
C PRO A 97 -0.79 -11.49 18.71
N TYR A 98 -0.64 -12.07 17.52
CA TYR A 98 -0.76 -11.31 16.28
C TYR A 98 -2.23 -11.01 15.97
N THR A 99 -2.46 -10.22 14.93
CA THR A 99 -3.77 -9.90 14.37
C THR A 99 -4.70 -11.12 14.42
N TYR A 100 -5.92 -10.91 14.92
CA TYR A 100 -6.93 -11.96 15.13
C TYR A 100 -6.53 -13.07 16.13
N ASP A 101 -5.74 -12.74 17.15
CA ASP A 101 -5.26 -13.65 18.19
C ASP A 101 -4.41 -14.85 17.70
N TYR A 102 -3.80 -14.73 16.51
CA TYR A 102 -2.86 -15.74 16.04
C TYR A 102 -1.60 -15.81 16.93
N GLN A 103 -1.09 -17.02 17.12
CA GLN A 103 0.15 -17.24 17.88
C GLN A 103 1.39 -17.17 17.00
N GLU A 104 1.22 -17.28 15.70
CA GLU A 104 2.26 -17.14 14.67
C GLU A 104 1.90 -15.99 13.75
N ALA A 105 2.91 -15.28 13.26
CA ALA A 105 2.69 -14.16 12.35
C ALA A 105 1.96 -14.64 11.08
N PRO A 106 0.87 -13.96 10.66
CA PRO A 106 0.18 -14.28 9.44
C PRO A 106 1.11 -14.18 8.21
N TYR A 107 0.81 -14.96 7.19
CA TYR A 107 1.61 -15.01 5.96
C TYR A 107 1.88 -13.62 5.37
N GLY A 108 0.87 -12.76 5.34
CA GLY A 108 1.02 -11.39 4.84
C GLY A 108 2.04 -10.57 5.63
N GLU A 109 2.12 -10.71 6.96
CA GLU A 109 3.08 -10.00 7.79
C GLU A 109 4.52 -10.53 7.62
N ILE A 110 4.69 -11.83 7.44
CA ILE A 110 6.01 -12.45 7.25
C ILE A 110 6.70 -11.89 5.99
N TYR A 111 5.92 -11.59 4.95
CA TYR A 111 6.42 -11.14 3.65
C TYR A 111 6.27 -9.63 3.44
N VAL A 112 5.86 -8.89 4.45
CA VAL A 112 5.99 -7.42 4.47
C VAL A 112 7.40 -7.04 4.90
N GLY A 113 8.06 -6.23 4.10
CA GLY A 113 9.42 -5.81 4.44
C GLY A 113 9.51 -4.98 5.74
N ASN A 114 8.43 -4.25 6.09
CA ASN A 114 8.39 -3.29 7.20
C ASN A 114 6.96 -2.74 7.34
N PRO A 115 6.45 -2.52 8.56
CA PRO A 115 5.12 -1.97 8.78
C PRO A 115 4.90 -0.57 8.17
N GLU A 116 5.96 0.20 7.94
CA GLU A 116 5.88 1.54 7.35
C GLU A 116 5.76 1.54 5.83
N VAL A 117 5.90 0.40 5.15
CA VAL A 117 5.86 0.31 3.69
C VAL A 117 4.47 0.67 3.16
N SER A 118 3.41 0.12 3.76
CA SER A 118 2.04 0.38 3.31
C SER A 118 1.61 1.83 3.48
N PRO A 119 1.84 2.50 4.64
CA PRO A 119 1.61 3.93 4.77
C PRO A 119 2.36 4.76 3.73
N LEU A 120 3.63 4.42 3.45
CA LEU A 120 4.43 5.12 2.45
C LEU A 120 3.87 4.95 1.04
N VAL A 121 3.52 3.72 0.65
CA VAL A 121 2.92 3.42 -0.64
C VAL A 121 1.57 4.13 -0.79
N HIS A 122 0.74 4.09 0.24
CA HIS A 122 -0.56 4.77 0.25
C HIS A 122 -0.41 6.28 0.05
N GLN A 123 0.43 6.94 0.84
CA GLN A 123 0.68 8.37 0.71
C GLN A 123 1.23 8.73 -0.68
N THR A 124 2.22 7.98 -1.16
CA THR A 124 2.81 8.21 -2.49
C THR A 124 1.77 8.02 -3.59
N SER A 125 0.88 7.04 -3.46
CA SER A 125 -0.23 6.81 -4.41
C SER A 125 -1.16 8.02 -4.48
N LEU A 126 -1.55 8.59 -3.34
CA LEU A 126 -2.38 9.81 -3.29
C LEU A 126 -1.67 10.99 -3.98
N GLU A 127 -0.38 11.17 -3.74
CA GLU A 127 0.41 12.24 -4.36
C GLU A 127 0.50 12.07 -5.89
N VAL A 128 0.69 10.85 -6.37
CA VAL A 128 0.79 10.56 -7.82
C VAL A 128 -0.56 10.77 -8.49
N LEU A 129 -1.67 10.33 -7.89
CA LEU A 129 -3.02 10.62 -8.38
C LEU A 129 -3.29 12.12 -8.43
N GLN A 130 -2.95 12.87 -7.39
CA GLN A 130 -3.12 14.31 -7.36
C GLN A 130 -2.35 15.02 -8.49
N ARG A 131 -1.10 14.61 -8.74
CA ARG A 131 -0.28 15.15 -9.85
C ARG A 131 -0.91 14.85 -11.22
N LEU A 132 -1.42 13.64 -11.41
CA LEU A 132 -2.14 13.26 -12.63
C LEU A 132 -3.33 14.20 -12.85
N HIS A 133 -4.19 14.42 -11.84
CA HIS A 133 -5.38 15.25 -11.95
C HIS A 133 -5.04 16.72 -12.23
N GLN A 134 -4.01 17.26 -11.58
CA GLN A 134 -3.52 18.62 -11.86
C GLN A 134 -3.05 18.77 -13.31
N THR A 135 -2.35 17.76 -13.82
CA THR A 135 -1.87 17.74 -15.21
C THR A 135 -3.05 17.72 -16.18
N LEU A 136 -4.05 16.86 -15.96
CA LEU A 136 -5.24 16.77 -16.79
C LEU A 136 -6.02 18.08 -16.80
N ALA A 137 -6.23 18.70 -15.65
CA ALA A 137 -6.89 20.00 -15.54
C ALA A 137 -6.15 21.11 -16.33
N SER A 138 -4.81 21.09 -16.31
CA SER A 138 -3.99 22.05 -17.06
C SER A 138 -4.11 21.89 -18.58
N ILE A 139 -4.34 20.68 -19.06
CA ILE A 139 -4.54 20.38 -20.49
C ILE A 139 -5.91 20.82 -20.96
N GLN A 140 -6.95 20.62 -20.15
CA GLN A 140 -8.34 21.00 -20.48
C GLN A 140 -8.57 22.50 -20.53
N ASN A 141 -7.74 23.29 -19.86
CA ASN A 141 -7.82 24.76 -19.80
C ASN A 141 -7.00 25.45 -20.89
N ARG A 142 -6.46 24.73 -21.85
CA ARG A 142 -5.73 25.24 -23.02
C ARG A 142 -6.57 25.17 -24.27
#